data_ce6176d82b8f015fe72dd66ee76e5b8a
#
_entry.id   ce6176d82b8f015fe72dd66ee76e5b8a
#
_cell.length_a   1.000
_cell.length_b   1.000
_cell.length_c   1.000
_cell.angle_alpha   90.00
_cell.angle_beta   90.00
_cell.angle_gamma   90.00
#
_symmetry.space_group_name_H-M   'P 1'
#
loop_
_entity.id
_entity.type
_entity.pdbx_description
1 polymer ?
#
loop_
_entity_poly.entity_id
_entity_poly.type
_entity_poly.pdbx_seq_one_letter_code
_entity_poly.pdbx_strand_id
1 'polypeptide(L)'
;MAPVYGSSRRAGVTGPWSMLRPGPRSALPRDLFWAPLSPLDNGALAALIARAESVDDPPYRTTAEETAEYFVDPTYSGVAGRDALGVMRAFALVRLRPAGEIYASLIGVVDPDFRRRGIGGALLHWQTERARHLIGTERAGAAPGSKAATTPAHVVTTVLEDDERMKEHLGDLGFEP
;
A
#
# COMPACT_ATOMS: atom_id res chain seq x y z
N MET A 1 50.93 16.38 6.47
CA MET A 1 50.24 15.40 7.31
C MET A 1 48.75 15.52 7.01
N ALA A 2 48.24 14.72 6.09
CA ALA A 2 46.86 14.79 5.60
C ALA A 2 45.98 13.77 6.36
N PRO A 3 44.73 14.12 6.74
CA PRO A 3 43.87 13.17 7.42
C PRO A 3 43.29 12.14 6.42
N VAL A 4 43.43 10.89 6.78
CA VAL A 4 42.86 9.73 6.09
C VAL A 4 41.34 9.75 6.27
N TYR A 5 40.58 9.93 5.18
CA TYR A 5 39.14 9.74 5.17
C TYR A 5 38.84 8.26 5.28
N GLY A 6 38.34 7.86 6.44
CA GLY A 6 37.79 6.51 6.65
C GLY A 6 36.56 6.29 5.82
N SER A 7 36.59 5.26 4.99
CA SER A 7 35.46 4.74 4.22
C SER A 7 34.38 4.26 5.18
N SER A 8 33.32 5.05 5.34
CA SER A 8 32.10 4.66 6.03
C SER A 8 31.38 3.61 5.19
N ARG A 9 31.51 2.36 5.58
CA ARG A 9 30.64 1.28 5.09
C ARG A 9 29.21 1.64 5.48
N ARG A 10 28.39 1.90 4.49
CA ARG A 10 26.92 1.97 4.70
C ARG A 10 26.50 0.65 5.32
N ALA A 11 26.11 0.70 6.59
CA ALA A 11 25.40 -0.41 7.22
C ALA A 11 24.12 -0.61 6.42
N GLY A 12 24.01 -1.74 5.73
CA GLY A 12 22.79 -2.14 5.07
C GLY A 12 21.71 -2.23 6.13
N VAL A 13 20.61 -1.51 5.94
CA VAL A 13 19.41 -1.64 6.75
C VAL A 13 18.84 -3.02 6.46
N THR A 14 19.23 -4.01 7.25
CA THR A 14 18.62 -5.34 7.31
C THR A 14 17.38 -5.26 8.20
N GLY A 15 16.37 -4.56 7.71
CA GLY A 15 15.04 -4.63 8.29
C GLY A 15 14.26 -5.80 7.65
N PRO A 16 13.09 -6.20 8.20
CA PRO A 16 12.23 -7.25 7.66
C PRO A 16 11.78 -7.01 6.21
N TRP A 17 12.10 -5.86 5.65
CA TRP A 17 11.86 -5.42 4.27
C TRP A 17 12.65 -6.19 3.19
N SER A 18 13.80 -6.78 3.52
CA SER A 18 14.65 -7.49 2.55
C SER A 18 14.08 -8.85 2.13
N MET A 19 13.08 -9.39 2.83
CA MET A 19 12.41 -10.65 2.49
C MET A 19 11.14 -10.47 1.65
N LEU A 20 10.72 -9.24 1.38
CA LEU A 20 9.63 -8.98 0.47
C LEU A 20 10.13 -9.13 -0.97
N ARG A 21 10.07 -10.36 -1.51
CA ARG A 21 10.07 -10.50 -2.96
C ARG A 21 8.94 -9.59 -3.46
N PRO A 22 9.23 -8.59 -4.29
CA PRO A 22 8.17 -7.79 -4.88
C PRO A 22 7.25 -8.77 -5.60
N GLY A 23 5.98 -8.81 -5.22
CA GLY A 23 4.95 -9.38 -6.07
C GLY A 23 5.10 -8.77 -7.48
N PRO A 24 4.50 -9.32 -8.52
CA PRO A 24 4.85 -9.00 -9.89
C PRO A 24 4.76 -7.49 -10.13
N ARG A 25 5.90 -6.80 -10.08
CA ARG A 25 6.04 -5.39 -10.50
C ARG A 25 5.61 -5.20 -11.96
N SER A 26 5.43 -6.30 -12.69
CA SER A 26 5.04 -6.31 -14.09
C SER A 26 3.63 -5.77 -14.36
N ALA A 27 2.79 -5.63 -13.32
CA ALA A 27 1.43 -5.12 -13.46
C ALA A 27 1.30 -3.59 -13.24
N LEU A 28 2.31 -2.93 -12.65
CA LEU A 28 2.25 -1.49 -12.37
C LEU A 28 2.65 -0.66 -13.61
N PRO A 29 1.94 0.45 -13.91
CA PRO A 29 2.20 1.30 -15.08
C PRO A 29 3.62 1.85 -15.11
N ARG A 30 4.19 1.97 -16.31
CA ARG A 30 5.59 2.38 -16.51
C ARG A 30 5.82 3.89 -16.47
N ASP A 31 4.77 4.66 -16.47
CA ASP A 31 4.81 6.15 -16.41
C ASP A 31 5.22 6.66 -15.03
N LEU A 32 5.29 5.79 -14.03
CA LEU A 32 5.76 6.12 -12.69
C LEU A 32 6.91 5.20 -12.26
N PHE A 33 7.81 5.75 -11.47
CA PHE A 33 8.87 5.00 -10.80
C PHE A 33 8.32 4.43 -9.49
N TRP A 34 8.25 3.11 -9.38
CA TRP A 34 7.68 2.41 -8.24
C TRP A 34 8.74 1.95 -7.25
N ALA A 35 8.53 2.28 -5.98
CA ALA A 35 9.38 1.84 -4.87
C ALA A 35 8.52 1.38 -3.68
N PRO A 36 9.08 0.57 -2.77
CA PRO A 36 8.40 0.28 -1.50
C PRO A 36 8.09 1.56 -0.75
N LEU A 37 6.88 1.64 -0.20
CA LEU A 37 6.46 2.72 0.67
C LEU A 37 7.11 2.57 2.05
N SER A 38 7.59 3.65 2.62
CA SER A 38 8.31 3.67 3.90
C SER A 38 7.87 4.82 4.80
N PRO A 39 8.18 4.80 6.12
CA PRO A 39 7.88 5.92 7.01
C PRO A 39 8.48 7.27 6.57
N LEU A 40 9.58 7.25 5.82
CA LEU A 40 10.21 8.46 5.27
C LEU A 40 9.35 9.13 4.20
N ASP A 41 8.37 8.41 3.66
CA ASP A 41 7.45 8.91 2.63
C ASP A 41 6.24 9.64 3.22
N ASN A 42 6.08 9.69 4.57
CA ASN A 42 4.87 10.19 5.22
C ASN A 42 4.46 11.60 4.74
N GLY A 43 5.39 12.53 4.66
CA GLY A 43 5.09 13.88 4.17
C GLY A 43 4.61 13.92 2.71
N ALA A 44 5.22 13.10 1.83
CA ALA A 44 4.81 13.00 0.44
C ALA A 44 3.45 12.29 0.30
N LEU A 45 3.18 11.33 1.17
CA LEU A 45 1.92 10.60 1.25
C LEU A 45 0.77 11.54 1.67
N ALA A 46 0.94 12.27 2.77
CA ALA A 46 -0.04 13.26 3.24
C ALA A 46 -0.32 14.33 2.17
N ALA A 47 0.72 14.82 1.49
CA ALA A 47 0.57 15.80 0.41
C ALA A 47 -0.19 15.23 -0.80
N LEU A 48 -0.02 13.96 -1.16
CA LEU A 48 -0.79 13.30 -2.20
C LEU A 48 -2.27 13.18 -1.80
N ILE A 49 -2.54 12.71 -0.59
CA ILE A 49 -3.91 12.57 -0.07
C ILE A 49 -4.60 13.94 -0.06
N ALA A 50 -3.94 14.98 0.44
CA ALA A 50 -4.50 16.33 0.47
C ALA A 50 -4.87 16.85 -0.95
N ARG A 51 -4.05 16.55 -1.97
CA ARG A 51 -4.40 16.90 -3.37
C ARG A 51 -5.63 16.15 -3.87
N ALA A 52 -5.72 14.87 -3.57
CA ALA A 52 -6.90 14.08 -3.94
C ALA A 52 -8.16 14.58 -3.22
N GLU A 53 -8.09 14.78 -1.92
CA GLU A 53 -9.21 15.30 -1.11
C GLU A 53 -9.65 16.71 -1.50
N SER A 54 -8.75 17.53 -2.05
CA SER A 54 -9.12 18.85 -2.56
C SER A 54 -10.03 18.82 -3.79
N VAL A 55 -10.03 17.70 -4.52
CA VAL A 55 -10.85 17.46 -5.70
C VAL A 55 -12.08 16.61 -5.38
N ASP A 56 -11.88 15.59 -4.55
CA ASP A 56 -12.93 14.61 -4.21
C ASP A 56 -13.89 15.10 -3.11
N ASP A 57 -13.47 16.14 -2.38
CA ASP A 57 -14.20 16.80 -1.29
C ASP A 57 -14.89 15.85 -0.29
N PRO A 58 -14.18 14.87 0.27
CA PRO A 58 -14.76 13.97 1.27
C PRO A 58 -15.16 14.73 2.55
N PRO A 59 -16.08 14.18 3.37
CA PRO A 59 -16.57 14.84 4.58
C PRO A 59 -15.50 15.03 5.68
N TYR A 60 -14.31 14.46 5.50
CA TYR A 60 -13.18 14.59 6.41
C TYR A 60 -11.90 14.88 5.62
N ARG A 61 -10.85 15.31 6.32
CA ARG A 61 -9.51 15.52 5.76
C ARG A 61 -8.52 14.70 6.55
N THR A 62 -7.65 14.01 5.84
CA THR A 62 -6.62 13.16 6.43
C THR A 62 -5.41 14.00 6.82
N THR A 63 -4.98 13.90 8.06
CA THR A 63 -3.80 14.61 8.58
C THR A 63 -2.50 13.83 8.34
N ALA A 64 -1.36 14.49 8.50
CA ALA A 64 -0.06 13.84 8.43
C ALA A 64 0.18 12.87 9.60
N GLU A 65 -0.42 13.13 10.75
CA GLU A 65 -0.41 12.26 11.92
C GLU A 65 -1.16 10.96 11.63
N GLU A 66 -2.34 11.04 11.03
CA GLU A 66 -3.13 9.86 10.65
C GLU A 66 -2.43 9.03 9.57
N THR A 67 -1.75 9.66 8.61
CA THR A 67 -0.95 8.91 7.63
C THR A 67 0.27 8.25 8.25
N ALA A 68 0.85 8.84 9.30
CA ALA A 68 1.95 8.23 10.04
C ALA A 68 1.53 6.92 10.74
N GLU A 69 0.27 6.81 11.16
CA GLU A 69 -0.26 5.58 11.76
C GLU A 69 -0.27 4.38 10.79
N TYR A 70 -0.22 4.62 9.48
CA TYR A 70 -0.10 3.54 8.49
C TYR A 70 1.20 2.76 8.65
N PHE A 71 2.23 3.36 9.25
CA PHE A 71 3.56 2.79 9.40
C PHE A 71 3.84 2.24 10.80
N VAL A 72 2.94 2.44 11.76
CA VAL A 72 3.09 1.94 13.13
C VAL A 72 3.00 0.41 13.17
N ASP A 73 2.11 -0.16 12.38
CA ASP A 73 1.93 -1.60 12.29
C ASP A 73 2.97 -2.22 11.33
N PRO A 74 3.85 -3.12 11.80
CA PRO A 74 4.87 -3.74 10.95
C PRO A 74 4.28 -4.68 9.88
N THR A 75 2.99 -4.98 9.93
CA THR A 75 2.31 -5.87 8.96
C THR A 75 1.88 -5.14 7.68
N TYR A 76 2.08 -3.82 7.57
CA TYR A 76 1.77 -3.13 6.33
C TYR A 76 2.71 -3.49 5.19
N SER A 77 2.20 -3.44 3.99
CA SER A 77 2.97 -3.57 2.76
C SER A 77 2.48 -2.56 1.75
N GLY A 78 3.36 -1.72 1.24
CA GLY A 78 2.96 -0.64 0.34
C GLY A 78 3.96 -0.34 -0.77
N VAL A 79 3.45 0.32 -1.81
CA VAL A 79 4.24 0.87 -2.92
C VAL A 79 3.86 2.32 -3.17
N ALA A 80 4.85 3.12 -3.56
CA ALA A 80 4.71 4.50 -3.97
C ALA A 80 5.16 4.67 -5.41
N GLY A 81 4.35 5.32 -6.24
CA GLY A 81 4.67 5.70 -7.61
C GLY A 81 4.99 7.19 -7.70
N ARG A 82 6.16 7.51 -8.23
CA ARG A 82 6.67 8.86 -8.39
C ARG A 82 6.84 9.21 -9.85
N ASP A 83 6.57 10.45 -10.21
CA ASP A 83 6.88 10.97 -11.55
C ASP A 83 8.38 11.23 -11.72
N ALA A 84 8.75 11.72 -12.91
CA ALA A 84 10.15 12.06 -13.25
C ALA A 84 10.74 13.19 -12.38
N LEU A 85 9.91 13.97 -11.71
CA LEU A 85 10.33 15.04 -10.79
C LEU A 85 10.43 14.52 -9.34
N GLY A 86 10.15 13.23 -9.09
CA GLY A 86 10.17 12.62 -7.77
C GLY A 86 8.91 12.88 -6.94
N VAL A 87 7.89 13.54 -7.50
CA VAL A 87 6.62 13.80 -6.80
C VAL A 87 5.80 12.51 -6.72
N MET A 88 5.31 12.18 -5.53
CA MET A 88 4.42 11.03 -5.35
C MET A 88 3.08 11.30 -6.02
N ARG A 89 2.71 10.44 -6.98
CA ARG A 89 1.49 10.53 -7.80
C ARG A 89 0.51 9.42 -7.54
N ALA A 90 0.98 8.34 -6.93
CA ALA A 90 0.11 7.26 -6.52
C ALA A 90 0.73 6.48 -5.37
N PHE A 91 -0.09 5.87 -4.55
CA PHE A 91 0.35 4.84 -3.59
C PHE A 91 -0.70 3.76 -3.45
N ALA A 92 -0.25 2.61 -3.00
CA ALA A 92 -1.12 1.53 -2.55
C ALA A 92 -0.53 0.89 -1.29
N LEU A 93 -1.39 0.55 -0.35
CA LEU A 93 -1.06 -0.03 0.95
C LEU A 93 -2.00 -1.20 1.22
N VAL A 94 -1.46 -2.26 1.79
CA VAL A 94 -2.21 -3.39 2.37
C VAL A 94 -1.82 -3.50 3.83
N ARG A 95 -2.79 -3.53 4.73
CA ARG A 95 -2.60 -3.79 6.17
C ARG A 95 -3.32 -5.07 6.55
N LEU A 96 -2.60 -5.98 7.17
CA LEU A 96 -3.18 -7.20 7.70
C LEU A 96 -3.50 -7.01 9.19
N ARG A 97 -4.73 -7.28 9.60
CA ARG A 97 -5.16 -7.24 11.00
C ARG A 97 -5.66 -8.63 11.41
N PRO A 98 -4.81 -9.43 12.05
CA PRO A 98 -5.24 -10.71 12.62
C PRO A 98 -5.92 -10.45 13.98
N ALA A 99 -7.24 -10.34 13.99
CA ALA A 99 -8.03 -10.09 15.22
C ALA A 99 -9.27 -10.98 15.26
N GLY A 100 -9.08 -12.28 15.57
CA GLY A 100 -10.17 -13.26 15.57
C GLY A 100 -10.53 -13.74 14.17
N GLU A 101 -10.73 -12.84 13.23
CA GLU A 101 -10.74 -13.03 11.77
C GLU A 101 -9.59 -12.25 11.14
N ILE A 102 -9.18 -12.63 9.94
CA ILE A 102 -8.08 -11.96 9.24
C ILE A 102 -8.68 -10.91 8.30
N TYR A 103 -8.38 -9.66 8.54
CA TYR A 103 -8.78 -8.56 7.65
C TYR A 103 -7.55 -7.99 6.94
N ALA A 104 -7.59 -7.97 5.62
CA ALA A 104 -6.62 -7.25 4.79
C ALA A 104 -7.28 -5.97 4.25
N SER A 105 -6.92 -4.82 4.83
CA SER A 105 -7.42 -3.52 4.39
C SER A 105 -6.58 -3.01 3.23
N LEU A 106 -7.24 -2.61 2.14
CA LEU A 106 -6.63 -1.98 0.97
C LEU A 106 -6.84 -0.48 1.05
N ILE A 107 -5.75 0.29 1.01
CA ILE A 107 -5.76 1.75 1.02
C ILE A 107 -4.93 2.24 -0.15
N GLY A 108 -5.44 3.16 -0.96
CA GLY A 108 -4.69 3.68 -2.09
C GLY A 108 -5.29 4.97 -2.64
N VAL A 109 -4.43 5.81 -3.19
CA VAL A 109 -4.82 7.07 -3.83
C VAL A 109 -4.03 7.25 -5.11
N VAL A 110 -4.69 7.80 -6.13
CA VAL A 110 -4.07 8.29 -7.35
C VAL A 110 -4.28 9.80 -7.42
N ASP A 111 -3.19 10.53 -7.64
CA ASP A 111 -3.21 11.97 -7.86
C ASP A 111 -4.24 12.33 -8.95
N PRO A 112 -5.12 13.31 -8.75
CA PRO A 112 -6.15 13.69 -9.71
C PRO A 112 -5.63 13.88 -11.13
N ASP A 113 -4.45 14.50 -11.29
CA ASP A 113 -3.82 14.74 -12.60
C ASP A 113 -3.32 13.46 -13.29
N PHE A 114 -3.22 12.35 -12.55
CA PHE A 114 -2.74 11.05 -13.03
C PHE A 114 -3.85 10.00 -13.15
N ARG A 115 -5.09 10.36 -12.86
CA ARG A 115 -6.26 9.49 -13.02
C ARG A 115 -6.54 9.18 -14.51
N ARG A 116 -7.33 8.17 -14.76
CA ARG A 116 -7.74 7.71 -16.10
C ARG A 116 -6.61 7.18 -16.98
N ARG A 117 -5.49 6.78 -16.35
CA ARG A 117 -4.33 6.14 -17.01
C ARG A 117 -4.18 4.66 -16.64
N GLY A 118 -5.21 4.03 -16.08
CA GLY A 118 -5.17 2.64 -15.63
C GLY A 118 -4.42 2.40 -14.31
N ILE A 119 -3.88 3.46 -13.67
CA ILE A 119 -3.06 3.34 -12.45
C ILE A 119 -3.90 2.74 -11.31
N GLY A 120 -5.11 3.25 -11.08
CA GLY A 120 -5.96 2.77 -9.97
C GLY A 120 -6.28 1.26 -10.08
N GLY A 121 -6.66 0.79 -11.28
CA GLY A 121 -6.92 -0.62 -11.51
C GLY A 121 -5.68 -1.50 -11.30
N ALA A 122 -4.51 -1.04 -11.77
CA ALA A 122 -3.26 -1.75 -11.57
C ALA A 122 -2.87 -1.81 -10.08
N LEU A 123 -3.10 -0.73 -9.32
CA LEU A 123 -2.87 -0.71 -7.87
C LEU A 123 -3.81 -1.67 -7.14
N LEU A 124 -5.10 -1.66 -7.47
CA LEU A 124 -6.07 -2.56 -6.86
C LEU A 124 -5.75 -4.02 -7.13
N HIS A 125 -5.34 -4.35 -8.36
CA HIS A 125 -4.87 -5.70 -8.69
C HIS A 125 -3.63 -6.06 -7.85
N TRP A 126 -2.63 -5.19 -7.77
CA TRP A 126 -1.43 -5.39 -6.96
C TRP A 126 -1.79 -5.60 -5.47
N GLN A 127 -2.69 -4.77 -4.93
CA GLN A 127 -3.15 -4.88 -3.53
C GLN A 127 -3.85 -6.21 -3.27
N THR A 128 -4.73 -6.64 -4.16
CA THR A 128 -5.46 -7.90 -4.03
C THR A 128 -4.52 -9.11 -4.01
N GLU A 129 -3.54 -9.14 -4.92
CA GLU A 129 -2.51 -10.20 -4.94
C GLU A 129 -1.63 -10.13 -3.68
N ARG A 130 -1.30 -8.93 -3.23
CA ARG A 130 -0.51 -8.76 -2.02
C ARG A 130 -1.26 -9.20 -0.77
N ALA A 131 -2.55 -8.87 -0.65
CA ALA A 131 -3.41 -9.31 0.43
C ALA A 131 -3.50 -10.85 0.49
N ARG A 132 -3.73 -11.50 -0.64
CA ARG A 132 -3.74 -12.97 -0.74
C ARG A 132 -2.44 -13.60 -0.26
N HIS A 133 -1.31 -13.01 -0.67
CA HIS A 133 0.01 -13.48 -0.25
C HIS A 133 0.21 -13.33 1.26
N LEU A 134 -0.12 -12.17 1.84
CA LEU A 134 0.02 -11.92 3.28
C LEU A 134 -0.87 -12.86 4.10
N ILE A 135 -2.13 -13.05 3.71
CA ILE A 135 -3.06 -13.99 4.34
C ILE A 135 -2.50 -15.42 4.27
N GLY A 136 -1.96 -15.82 3.11
CA GLY A 136 -1.34 -17.14 2.95
C GLY A 136 -0.13 -17.35 3.86
N THR A 137 0.70 -16.31 4.01
CA THR A 137 1.88 -16.35 4.91
C THR A 137 1.46 -16.45 6.36
N GLU A 138 0.46 -15.68 6.79
CA GLU A 138 -0.09 -15.71 8.15
C GLU A 138 -0.63 -17.12 8.48
N ARG A 139 -1.40 -17.70 7.57
CA ARG A 139 -1.94 -19.07 7.75
C ARG A 139 -0.84 -20.13 7.78
N ALA A 140 0.19 -20.00 6.94
CA ALA A 140 1.30 -20.95 6.92
C ALA A 140 2.18 -20.87 8.17
N GLY A 141 2.26 -19.70 8.82
CA GLY A 141 2.94 -19.51 10.10
C GLY A 141 2.15 -20.02 11.32
N ALA A 142 0.85 -20.28 11.15
CA ALA A 142 0.00 -20.78 12.22
C ALA A 142 0.27 -22.27 12.51
N ALA A 143 0.19 -22.66 13.79
CA ALA A 143 0.36 -24.06 14.18
C ALA A 143 -0.68 -24.95 13.46
N PRO A 144 -0.29 -26.17 12.98
CA PRO A 144 -1.22 -27.09 12.35
C PRO A 144 -2.43 -27.39 13.24
N GLY A 145 -3.64 -27.26 12.69
CA GLY A 145 -4.89 -27.47 13.43
C GLY A 145 -5.28 -26.34 14.38
N SER A 146 -4.52 -25.24 14.44
CA SER A 146 -4.90 -24.06 15.20
C SER A 146 -6.09 -23.35 14.57
N LYS A 147 -6.85 -22.61 15.38
CA LYS A 147 -7.95 -21.77 14.90
C LYS A 147 -7.47 -20.78 13.82
N ALA A 148 -6.26 -20.25 13.96
CA ALA A 148 -5.68 -19.29 13.00
C ALA A 148 -5.49 -19.89 11.59
N ALA A 149 -5.21 -21.19 11.46
CA ALA A 149 -5.05 -21.85 10.16
C ALA A 149 -6.36 -21.91 9.35
N THR A 150 -7.52 -21.92 10.02
CA THR A 150 -8.86 -22.05 9.42
C THR A 150 -9.72 -20.81 9.57
N THR A 151 -9.21 -19.75 10.20
CA THR A 151 -9.92 -18.48 10.41
C THR A 151 -10.34 -17.88 9.06
N PRO A 152 -11.59 -17.41 8.91
CA PRO A 152 -12.01 -16.65 7.75
C PRO A 152 -11.09 -15.44 7.50
N ALA A 153 -10.87 -15.13 6.22
CA ALA A 153 -10.07 -13.98 5.83
C ALA A 153 -10.86 -13.13 4.84
N HIS A 154 -10.85 -11.83 5.08
CA HIS A 154 -11.56 -10.84 4.29
C HIS A 154 -10.58 -9.83 3.71
N VAL A 155 -10.81 -9.45 2.48
CA VAL A 155 -10.13 -8.31 1.85
C VAL A 155 -11.15 -7.17 1.80
N VAL A 156 -10.83 -6.04 2.41
CA VAL A 156 -11.76 -4.91 2.54
C VAL A 156 -11.14 -3.62 2.00
N THR A 157 -11.94 -2.80 1.38
CA THR A 157 -11.57 -1.45 0.94
C THR A 157 -12.74 -0.50 1.16
N THR A 158 -12.43 0.79 1.25
CA THR A 158 -13.43 1.84 1.34
C THR A 158 -13.46 2.60 0.02
N VAL A 159 -14.66 2.88 -0.49
CA VAL A 159 -14.89 3.63 -1.71
C VAL A 159 -15.85 4.77 -1.40
N LEU A 160 -15.67 5.91 -2.05
CA LEU A 160 -16.65 7.01 -1.96
C LEU A 160 -17.99 6.55 -2.52
N GLU A 161 -19.08 7.00 -1.87
CA GLU A 161 -20.44 6.53 -2.18
C GLU A 161 -20.86 6.80 -3.62
N ASP A 162 -20.36 7.85 -4.23
CA ASP A 162 -20.64 8.29 -5.60
C ASP A 162 -19.63 7.80 -6.65
N ASP A 163 -18.58 7.04 -6.25
CA ASP A 163 -17.64 6.47 -7.21
C ASP A 163 -18.14 5.13 -7.79
N GLU A 164 -19.20 5.22 -8.61
CA GLU A 164 -19.81 4.05 -9.26
C GLU A 164 -18.82 3.26 -10.11
N ARG A 165 -17.82 3.91 -10.69
CA ARG A 165 -16.78 3.25 -11.48
C ARG A 165 -15.88 2.35 -10.66
N MET A 166 -15.50 2.82 -9.46
CA MET A 166 -14.68 2.01 -8.56
C MET A 166 -15.51 0.83 -8.04
N LYS A 167 -16.79 1.04 -7.75
CA LYS A 167 -17.71 -0.02 -7.34
C LYS A 167 -17.85 -1.10 -8.42
N GLU A 168 -18.05 -0.71 -9.69
CA GLU A 168 -18.09 -1.63 -10.81
C GLU A 168 -16.78 -2.43 -10.95
N HIS A 169 -15.64 -1.73 -10.89
CA HIS A 169 -14.34 -2.38 -10.97
C HIS A 169 -14.04 -3.32 -9.80
N LEU A 170 -14.49 -3.00 -8.60
CA LEU A 170 -14.43 -3.90 -7.44
C LEU A 170 -15.32 -5.12 -7.64
N GLY A 171 -16.53 -4.94 -8.17
CA GLY A 171 -17.44 -6.06 -8.51
C GLY A 171 -16.82 -7.02 -9.50
N ASP A 172 -16.12 -6.54 -10.54
CA ASP A 172 -15.37 -7.35 -11.50
C ASP A 172 -14.26 -8.18 -10.84
N LEU A 173 -13.70 -7.71 -9.74
CA LEU A 173 -12.70 -8.41 -8.93
C LEU A 173 -13.31 -9.32 -7.85
N GLY A 174 -14.64 -9.40 -7.77
CA GLY A 174 -15.36 -10.24 -6.83
C GLY A 174 -15.54 -9.65 -5.44
N PHE A 175 -15.45 -8.34 -5.30
CA PHE A 175 -15.83 -7.66 -4.05
C PHE A 175 -17.36 -7.52 -3.99
N GLU A 176 -17.90 -7.70 -2.81
CA GLU A 176 -19.33 -7.49 -2.50
C GLU A 176 -19.48 -6.19 -1.68
N PRO A 177 -20.60 -5.44 -1.85
CA PRO A 177 -20.87 -4.21 -1.11
C PRO A 177 -21.03 -4.44 0.38
#